data_620df646a714c10ab18a19a3ec0f4916
#
_entry.id   620df646a714c10ab18a19a3ec0f4916
#
_cell.length_a   1.000
_cell.length_b   1.000
_cell.length_c   1.000
_cell.angle_alpha   90.00
_cell.angle_beta   90.00
_cell.angle_gamma   90.00
#
_symmetry.space_group_name_H-M   'P 1'
#
loop_
_entity.id
_entity.type
_entity.pdbx_description
1 polymer ?
#
loop_
_entity_poly.entity_id
_entity_poly.type
_entity_poly.pdbx_seq_one_letter_code
_entity_poly.pdbx_strand_id
1 'polypeptide(L)'
;MAQAKTLTTAEIERLLTHINTRKYSARNRSMMLLTHWAGLRIGEVACLRWSDVTTTDGEIKNEIRLLPDMTKGRHARTVFVSSKLKAELQAYAQQAKCVDRSYPFFASQ
;
A
#
# COMPACT_ATOMS: atom_id res chain seq x y z
N MET A 1 15.14 15.50 6.19
CA MET A 1 14.57 14.80 5.04
C MET A 1 13.35 15.52 4.53
N ALA A 2 13.24 15.63 3.24
CA ALA A 2 12.07 16.28 2.65
C ALA A 2 10.82 15.44 2.84
N GLN A 3 9.73 16.07 3.19
CA GLN A 3 8.44 15.41 3.25
C GLN A 3 7.87 15.26 1.85
N ALA A 4 7.05 14.25 1.68
CA ALA A 4 6.32 14.09 0.43
C ALA A 4 5.39 15.29 0.23
N LYS A 5 5.29 15.78 -0.99
CA LYS A 5 4.39 16.86 -1.32
C LYS A 5 2.95 16.41 -1.12
N THR A 6 2.15 17.24 -0.47
CA THR A 6 0.73 16.98 -0.32
C THR A 6 0.02 17.27 -1.63
N LEU A 7 -0.77 16.32 -2.11
CA LEU A 7 -1.51 16.45 -3.35
C LEU A 7 -2.95 16.89 -3.06
N THR A 8 -3.49 17.70 -3.95
CA THR A 8 -4.92 18.04 -3.90
C THR A 8 -5.74 16.86 -4.41
N THR A 9 -7.04 16.86 -4.09
CA THR A 9 -7.95 15.83 -4.59
C THR A 9 -7.93 15.75 -6.11
N ALA A 10 -7.93 16.90 -6.79
CA ALA A 10 -7.89 16.93 -8.26
C ALA A 10 -6.59 16.33 -8.80
N GLU A 11 -5.47 16.60 -8.15
CA GLU A 11 -4.19 16.03 -8.55
C GLU A 11 -4.17 14.52 -8.37
N ILE A 12 -4.74 14.03 -7.26
CA ILE A 12 -4.83 12.59 -7.02
C ILE A 12 -5.67 11.92 -8.09
N GLU A 13 -6.82 12.48 -8.44
CA GLU A 13 -7.70 11.94 -9.46
C GLU A 13 -7.00 11.86 -10.81
N ARG A 14 -6.24 12.89 -11.17
CA ARG A 14 -5.47 12.88 -12.42
C ARG A 14 -4.39 11.81 -12.41
N LEU A 15 -3.70 11.65 -11.27
CA LEU A 15 -2.69 10.61 -11.14
C LEU A 15 -3.30 9.22 -11.24
N LEU A 16 -4.44 8.99 -10.59
CA LEU A 16 -5.12 7.71 -10.67
C LEU A 16 -5.57 7.40 -12.09
N THR A 17 -6.09 8.37 -12.81
CA THR A 17 -6.46 8.21 -14.21
C THR A 17 -5.24 7.83 -15.05
N HIS A 18 -4.12 8.53 -14.86
CA HIS A 18 -2.88 8.23 -15.57
C HIS A 18 -2.39 6.82 -15.26
N ILE A 19 -2.40 6.43 -13.98
CA ILE A 19 -1.94 5.11 -13.54
C ILE A 19 -2.80 4.01 -14.17
N ASN A 20 -4.11 4.24 -14.27
CA ASN A 20 -5.04 3.25 -14.83
C ASN A 20 -4.80 2.97 -16.30
N THR A 21 -4.10 3.84 -17.01
CA THR A 21 -3.75 3.61 -18.42
C THR A 21 -2.44 2.84 -18.59
N ARG A 22 -1.76 2.53 -17.49
CA ARG A 22 -0.44 1.90 -17.51
C ARG A 22 -0.50 0.44 -17.10
N LYS A 23 0.53 -0.30 -17.56
CA LYS A 23 0.78 -1.66 -17.08
C LYS A 23 1.01 -1.61 -15.56
N TYR A 24 0.56 -2.63 -14.85
CA TYR A 24 0.62 -2.70 -13.39
C TYR A 24 -0.20 -1.62 -12.69
N SER A 25 -1.30 -1.20 -13.32
CA SER A 25 -2.10 -0.09 -12.80
C SER A 25 -2.63 -0.35 -11.38
N ALA A 26 -3.12 -1.55 -11.09
CA ALA A 26 -3.65 -1.86 -9.76
C ALA A 26 -2.57 -1.79 -8.70
N ARG A 27 -1.37 -2.27 -8.99
CA ARG A 27 -0.22 -2.20 -8.09
C ARG A 27 0.16 -0.75 -7.80
N ASN A 28 0.37 0.03 -8.85
CA ASN A 28 0.82 1.41 -8.71
C ASN A 28 -0.22 2.27 -8.01
N ARG A 29 -1.48 2.04 -8.33
CA ARG A 29 -2.59 2.73 -7.68
C ARG A 29 -2.63 2.43 -6.18
N SER A 30 -2.50 1.16 -5.79
CA SER A 30 -2.52 0.77 -4.38
C SER A 30 -1.33 1.34 -3.62
N MET A 31 -0.15 1.34 -4.22
CA MET A 31 1.04 1.93 -3.59
C MET A 31 0.85 3.41 -3.33
N MET A 32 0.33 4.14 -4.30
CA MET A 32 0.10 5.56 -4.16
C MET A 32 -0.95 5.86 -3.09
N LEU A 33 -2.02 5.07 -3.03
CA LEU A 33 -3.07 5.27 -2.04
C LEU A 33 -2.61 4.96 -0.63
N LEU A 34 -1.78 3.94 -0.44
CA LEU A 34 -1.17 3.67 0.87
C LEU A 34 -0.34 4.86 1.34
N THR A 35 0.44 5.43 0.44
CA THR A 35 1.25 6.60 0.78
C THR A 35 0.36 7.79 1.12
N HIS A 36 -0.67 8.02 0.35
CA HIS A 36 -1.46 9.23 0.47
C HIS A 36 -2.57 9.13 1.52
N TRP A 37 -3.32 8.02 1.55
CA TRP A 37 -4.45 7.88 2.48
C TRP A 37 -4.05 7.35 3.83
N ALA A 38 -3.04 6.48 3.91
CA ALA A 38 -2.60 5.90 5.17
C ALA A 38 -1.32 6.54 5.70
N GLY A 39 -0.68 7.41 4.91
CA GLY A 39 0.49 8.14 5.37
C GLY A 39 1.78 7.34 5.42
N LEU A 40 1.86 6.22 4.70
CA LEU A 40 3.10 5.46 4.65
C LEU A 40 4.13 6.15 3.76
N ARG A 41 5.40 6.01 4.12
CA ARG A 41 6.50 6.41 3.25
C ARG A 41 6.72 5.35 2.19
N ILE A 42 7.27 5.76 1.04
CA ILE A 42 7.46 4.82 -0.06
C ILE A 42 8.35 3.65 0.33
N GLY A 43 9.36 3.87 1.16
CA GLY A 43 10.20 2.79 1.67
C GLY A 43 9.44 1.82 2.57
N GLU A 44 8.49 2.32 3.35
CA GLU A 44 7.64 1.48 4.17
C GLU A 44 6.71 0.63 3.31
N VAL A 45 6.15 1.23 2.27
CA VAL A 45 5.29 0.50 1.33
C VAL A 45 6.07 -0.63 0.66
N ALA A 46 7.31 -0.36 0.27
CA ALA A 46 8.16 -1.36 -0.38
C ALA A 46 8.52 -2.53 0.54
N CYS A 47 8.50 -2.32 1.86
CA CYS A 47 8.83 -3.35 2.84
C CYS A 47 7.63 -4.22 3.24
N LEU A 48 6.42 -3.87 2.82
CA LEU A 48 5.23 -4.63 3.21
C LEU A 48 5.23 -6.01 2.57
N ARG A 49 4.88 -7.00 3.37
CA ARG A 49 4.69 -8.37 2.91
C ARG A 49 3.22 -8.72 2.97
N TRP A 50 2.85 -9.80 2.28
CA TRP A 50 1.46 -10.28 2.31
C TRP A 50 1.00 -10.52 3.74
N SER A 51 1.86 -11.06 4.61
CA SER A 51 1.53 -11.30 6.00
C SER A 51 1.26 -10.02 6.81
N ASP A 52 1.82 -8.89 6.37
CA ASP A 52 1.58 -7.61 7.04
C ASP A 52 0.22 -7.02 6.67
N VAL A 53 -0.26 -7.29 5.47
CA VAL A 53 -1.43 -6.64 4.90
C VAL A 53 -2.66 -7.53 4.94
N THR A 54 -2.47 -8.86 4.95
CA THR A 54 -3.57 -9.82 4.86
C THR A 54 -3.65 -10.70 6.10
N THR A 55 -4.90 -11.14 6.41
CA THR A 55 -5.15 -12.17 7.41
C THR A 55 -4.82 -13.53 6.85
N THR A 56 -4.85 -14.56 7.72
CA THR A 56 -4.64 -15.94 7.28
C THR A 56 -5.74 -16.40 6.31
N ASP A 57 -6.92 -15.76 6.36
CA ASP A 57 -8.01 -16.05 5.44
C ASP A 57 -7.88 -15.33 4.10
N GLY A 58 -6.84 -14.52 3.94
CA GLY A 58 -6.60 -13.80 2.69
C GLY A 58 -7.30 -12.46 2.59
N GLU A 59 -7.94 -12.00 3.64
CA GLU A 59 -8.60 -10.70 3.65
C GLU A 59 -7.62 -9.59 4.02
N ILE A 60 -7.88 -8.38 3.55
CA ILE A 60 -7.06 -7.22 3.91
C ILE A 60 -7.35 -6.85 5.36
N LYS A 61 -6.30 -6.64 6.12
CA LYS A 61 -6.41 -6.23 7.52
C LYS A 61 -6.96 -4.82 7.64
N ASN A 62 -7.64 -4.55 8.77
CA ASN A 62 -8.11 -3.20 9.07
C ASN A 62 -6.98 -2.29 9.56
N GLU A 63 -5.89 -2.88 10.01
CA GLU A 63 -4.72 -2.17 10.52
C GLU A 63 -3.47 -2.83 9.98
N ILE A 64 -2.48 -2.03 9.64
CA ILE A 64 -1.16 -2.51 9.24
C ILE A 64 -0.17 -2.05 10.30
N ARG A 65 0.55 -3.01 10.88
CA ARG A 65 1.56 -2.71 11.88
C ARG A 65 2.92 -2.58 11.21
N LEU A 66 3.52 -1.41 11.35
CA LEU A 66 4.86 -1.18 10.85
C LEU A 66 5.85 -1.43 11.98
N LEU A 67 6.76 -2.35 11.75
CA LEU A 67 7.76 -2.73 12.75
C LEU A 67 8.93 -1.76 12.71
N PRO A 68 9.75 -1.68 13.80
CA PRO A 68 10.85 -0.71 13.86
C PRO A 68 11.83 -0.78 12.69
N ASP A 69 12.12 -1.97 12.17
CA ASP A 69 13.04 -2.14 11.05
C ASP A 69 12.43 -1.74 9.72
N MET A 70 11.12 -1.53 9.67
CA MET A 70 10.41 -1.09 8.46
C MET A 70 10.30 0.44 8.40
N THR A 71 10.53 1.12 9.50
CA THR A 71 10.34 2.57 9.58
C THR A 71 11.67 3.28 9.64
N LYS A 72 11.72 4.48 9.07
CA LYS A 72 12.95 5.27 9.07
C LYS A 72 13.38 5.67 10.47
N GLY A 73 12.43 5.95 11.35
CA GLY A 73 12.71 6.36 12.73
C GLY A 73 12.89 5.19 13.68
N ARG A 74 12.81 3.96 13.19
CA ARG A 74 12.90 2.74 13.97
C ARG A 74 11.90 2.67 15.12
N HIS A 75 10.71 3.23 14.90
CA HIS A 75 9.61 3.17 15.85
C HIS A 75 8.47 2.37 15.25
N ALA A 76 7.96 1.43 16.02
CA ALA A 76 6.76 0.71 15.60
C ALA A 76 5.58 1.67 15.58
N ARG A 77 4.73 1.53 14.57
CA ARG A 77 3.46 2.25 14.55
C ARG A 77 2.42 1.44 13.80
N THR A 78 1.16 1.73 14.09
CA THR A 78 0.03 1.08 13.43
C THR A 78 -0.68 2.13 12.59
N VAL A 79 -1.00 1.78 11.34
CA VAL A 79 -1.79 2.63 10.47
C VAL A 79 -3.12 1.95 10.19
N PHE A 80 -4.19 2.74 10.13
CA PHE A 80 -5.52 2.22 9.89
C PHE A 80 -5.81 2.21 8.40
N VAL A 81 -6.49 1.14 7.95
CA VAL A 81 -6.88 0.97 6.56
C VAL A 81 -8.35 1.32 6.45
N SER A 82 -8.65 2.43 5.78
CA SER A 82 -10.03 2.86 5.57
C SER A 82 -10.76 1.86 4.67
N SER A 83 -12.10 1.91 4.68
CA SER A 83 -12.90 1.04 3.82
C SER A 83 -12.55 1.21 2.35
N LYS A 84 -12.32 2.45 1.92
CA LYS A 84 -11.94 2.75 0.55
C LYS A 84 -10.59 2.14 0.19
N LEU A 85 -9.60 2.33 1.06
CA LEU A 85 -8.27 1.78 0.85
C LEU A 85 -8.32 0.25 0.86
N LYS A 86 -9.10 -0.33 1.77
CA LYS A 86 -9.27 -1.78 1.85
C LYS A 86 -9.79 -2.36 0.53
N ALA A 87 -10.78 -1.70 -0.07
CA ALA A 87 -11.32 -2.15 -1.35
C ALA A 87 -10.27 -2.11 -2.46
N GLU A 88 -9.44 -1.07 -2.49
CA GLU A 88 -8.35 -0.95 -3.47
C GLU A 88 -7.30 -2.05 -3.28
N LEU A 89 -6.91 -2.29 -2.04
CA LEU A 89 -5.93 -3.33 -1.75
C LEU A 89 -6.47 -4.72 -2.06
N GLN A 90 -7.75 -4.96 -1.82
CA GLN A 90 -8.38 -6.24 -2.18
C GLN A 90 -8.39 -6.46 -3.68
N ALA A 91 -8.68 -5.43 -4.45
CA ALA A 91 -8.64 -5.53 -5.91
C ALA A 91 -7.24 -5.92 -6.41
N TYR A 92 -6.22 -5.29 -5.86
CA TYR A 92 -4.83 -5.64 -6.19
C TYR A 92 -4.52 -7.07 -5.76
N ALA A 93 -4.92 -7.46 -4.55
CA ALA A 93 -4.62 -8.78 -4.00
C ALA A 93 -5.23 -9.88 -4.86
N GLN A 94 -6.44 -9.68 -5.36
CA GLN A 94 -7.10 -10.63 -6.23
C GLN A 94 -6.37 -10.81 -7.57
N GLN A 95 -5.81 -9.74 -8.10
CA GLN A 95 -5.01 -9.82 -9.33
C GLN A 95 -3.68 -10.50 -9.10
N ALA A 96 -3.02 -10.17 -8.01
CA ALA A 96 -1.65 -10.62 -7.76
C ALA A 96 -1.56 -12.09 -7.36
N LYS A 97 -2.56 -12.59 -6.64
CA LYS A 97 -2.65 -14.00 -6.20
C LYS A 97 -1.36 -14.53 -5.62
N CYS A 98 -1.15 -14.27 -4.34
CA CYS A 98 0.06 -14.71 -3.67
C CYS A 98 -0.12 -16.09 -3.05
N VAL A 99 0.89 -16.95 -3.24
CA VAL A 99 0.91 -18.29 -2.64
C VAL A 99 1.65 -18.26 -1.30
N ASP A 100 2.68 -17.45 -1.18
CA ASP A 100 3.53 -17.38 0.01
C ASP A 100 3.41 -16.01 0.65
N ARG A 101 2.88 -15.97 1.88
CA ARG A 101 2.62 -14.73 2.61
C ARG A 101 3.90 -14.01 3.05
N SER A 102 5.06 -14.65 2.94
CA SER A 102 6.35 -13.99 3.25
C SER A 102 6.86 -13.13 2.10
N TYR A 103 6.25 -13.22 0.92
CA TYR A 103 6.66 -12.44 -0.25
C TYR A 103 6.24 -10.99 -0.10
N PRO A 104 6.96 -10.06 -0.78
CA PRO A 104 6.54 -8.65 -0.80
C PRO A 104 5.13 -8.53 -1.34
N PHE A 105 4.33 -7.67 -0.69
CA PHE A 105 2.96 -7.45 -1.13
C PHE A 105 2.92 -6.81 -2.52
N PHE A 106 3.83 -5.88 -2.79
CA PHE A 106 3.96 -5.27 -4.11
C PHE A 106 5.15 -5.86 -4.83
N ALA A 107 4.87 -6.65 -5.86
CA ALA A 107 5.92 -7.29 -6.63
C ALA A 107 6.73 -6.27 -7.43
N SER A 108 7.99 -6.57 -7.64
CA SER A 108 8.84 -5.78 -8.52
C SER A 108 8.38 -5.92 -9.97
N GLN A 109 8.57 -4.86 -10.72
CA GLN A 109 8.29 -4.86 -12.15
C GLN A 109 9.35 -5.61 -12.93
#